data_7fb47923ee464224ceae21ae230bcbb8
#
_entry.id   7fb47923ee464224ceae21ae230bcbb8
#
_cell.length_a   1.000
_cell.length_b   1.000
_cell.length_c   1.000
_cell.angle_alpha   90.00
_cell.angle_beta   90.00
_cell.angle_gamma   90.00
#
_symmetry.space_group_name_H-M   'P 1'
#
loop_
_entity.id
_entity.type
_entity.pdbx_description
1 polymer ?
#
loop_
_entity_poly.entity_id
_entity_poly.type
_entity_poly.pdbx_seq_one_letter_code
_entity_poly.pdbx_strand_id
1 'polypeptide(L)'
;NIDIVEPTKLKIIGHPKYDSWKSISMGKDSSSVLLTLTGPEHMFIQGHQISNIIKFENHVEQICRTVVAMKKKLIIKIHPSFHVFDFSEMIKKISSDIEVISTGSIMELINSCDVMIATNYTTAILESYLLQKPVICLPIIDYNLGIPTLFDFNAETNISIEKLQMTLEKLLHDKNFKNKTIQRQNEFVENYLTDRENSSKKLLEYIETI
;
A
#
# COMPACT_ATOMS: atom_id res chain seq x y z
N ASN A 1 -13.57 -24.39 21.24
CA ASN A 1 -13.92 -23.25 22.09
C ASN A 1 -12.93 -22.14 21.80
N ILE A 2 -13.38 -21.06 21.16
CA ILE A 2 -12.65 -19.82 21.11
C ILE A 2 -12.97 -19.15 22.45
N ASP A 3 -12.00 -19.09 23.35
CA ASP A 3 -12.14 -18.32 24.58
C ASP A 3 -12.32 -16.85 24.20
N ILE A 4 -13.56 -16.36 24.34
CA ILE A 4 -13.89 -14.97 24.09
C ILE A 4 -13.22 -14.19 25.22
N VAL A 5 -12.19 -13.41 24.86
CA VAL A 5 -11.52 -12.51 25.83
C VAL A 5 -12.54 -11.49 26.30
N GLU A 6 -12.72 -11.39 27.63
CA GLU A 6 -13.61 -10.38 28.22
C GLU A 6 -13.17 -8.97 27.75
N PRO A 7 -14.09 -8.12 27.24
CA PRO A 7 -13.74 -6.78 26.76
C PRO A 7 -13.00 -5.93 27.77
N THR A 8 -13.24 -6.15 29.08
CA THR A 8 -12.56 -5.46 30.18
C THR A 8 -11.06 -5.78 30.30
N LYS A 9 -10.62 -6.89 29.70
CA LYS A 9 -9.21 -7.30 29.66
C LYS A 9 -8.46 -6.76 28.44
N LEU A 10 -9.16 -6.10 27.51
CA LEU A 10 -8.57 -5.50 26.34
C LEU A 10 -8.16 -4.06 26.62
N LYS A 11 -6.94 -3.69 26.24
CA LYS A 11 -6.43 -2.32 26.32
C LYS A 11 -6.04 -1.84 24.92
N ILE A 12 -6.56 -0.71 24.51
CA ILE A 12 -6.18 -0.04 23.29
C ILE A 12 -5.00 0.87 23.59
N ILE A 13 -3.84 0.53 23.03
CA ILE A 13 -2.58 1.25 23.26
C ILE A 13 -2.04 1.94 22.02
N GLY A 14 -2.70 1.78 20.87
CA GLY A 14 -2.20 2.24 19.57
C GLY A 14 -1.16 1.29 18.96
N HIS A 15 -0.35 1.80 18.05
CA HIS A 15 0.65 1.01 17.33
C HIS A 15 2.05 1.61 17.44
N PRO A 16 2.95 1.05 18.29
CA PRO A 16 4.28 1.59 18.58
C PRO A 16 5.14 1.91 17.35
N LYS A 17 5.02 1.10 16.29
CA LYS A 17 5.75 1.32 15.02
C LYS A 17 5.58 2.75 14.48
N TYR A 18 4.43 3.37 14.71
CA TYR A 18 4.08 4.65 14.10
C TYR A 18 4.27 5.86 15.02
N ASP A 19 4.76 5.69 16.23
CA ASP A 19 4.96 6.79 17.17
C ASP A 19 5.91 7.89 16.65
N SER A 20 6.93 7.50 15.88
CA SER A 20 7.93 8.44 15.33
C SER A 20 7.58 8.98 13.94
N TRP A 21 6.48 8.56 13.33
CA TRP A 21 6.17 8.89 11.94
C TRP A 21 5.76 10.36 11.71
N LYS A 22 5.31 11.04 12.74
CA LYS A 22 4.96 12.47 12.65
C LYS A 22 6.16 13.39 12.46
N SER A 23 7.35 12.94 12.86
CA SER A 23 8.59 13.69 12.73
C SER A 23 9.28 13.54 11.37
N ILE A 24 8.71 12.72 10.46
CA ILE A 24 9.30 12.49 9.15
C ILE A 24 9.00 13.70 8.25
N SER A 25 10.04 14.37 7.80
CA SER A 25 9.91 15.44 6.82
C SER A 25 9.38 14.88 5.50
N MET A 26 8.35 15.50 4.96
CA MET A 26 7.80 15.10 3.66
C MET A 26 8.84 15.35 2.57
N GLY A 27 9.13 14.30 1.80
CA GLY A 27 10.01 14.37 0.64
C GLY A 27 9.41 15.23 -0.46
N LYS A 28 10.28 15.80 -1.30
CA LYS A 28 9.83 16.47 -2.52
C LYS A 28 9.30 15.43 -3.50
N ASP A 29 8.24 15.77 -4.21
CA ASP A 29 7.71 14.94 -5.28
C ASP A 29 8.81 14.70 -6.34
N SER A 30 9.08 13.43 -6.64
CA SER A 30 10.18 13.02 -7.54
C SER A 30 9.72 12.72 -8.96
N SER A 31 8.46 13.01 -9.28
CA SER A 31 7.83 12.67 -10.56
C SER A 31 7.82 11.16 -10.85
N SER A 32 7.74 10.35 -9.80
CA SER A 32 7.75 8.89 -9.86
C SER A 32 6.48 8.26 -9.30
N VAL A 33 6.16 7.09 -9.84
CA VAL A 33 5.10 6.20 -9.34
C VAL A 33 5.75 5.01 -8.66
N LEU A 34 5.30 4.68 -7.45
CA LEU A 34 5.75 3.51 -6.72
C LEU A 34 4.70 2.40 -6.83
N LEU A 35 5.07 1.27 -7.39
CA LEU A 35 4.26 0.05 -7.38
C LEU A 35 4.74 -0.88 -6.26
N THR A 36 3.88 -1.21 -5.32
CA THR A 36 4.17 -2.21 -4.29
C THR A 36 3.55 -3.55 -4.67
N LEU A 37 4.41 -4.56 -4.85
CA LEU A 37 3.99 -5.92 -5.17
C LEU A 37 4.06 -6.80 -3.93
N THR A 38 2.91 -7.33 -3.54
CA THR A 38 2.79 -8.49 -2.65
C THR A 38 2.61 -9.71 -3.53
N GLY A 39 3.44 -10.73 -3.36
CA GLY A 39 3.51 -11.85 -4.29
C GLY A 39 2.24 -12.71 -4.35
N PRO A 40 2.14 -13.49 -5.44
CA PRO A 40 1.07 -14.47 -5.57
C PRO A 40 1.19 -15.65 -4.60
N GLU A 41 2.27 -15.74 -3.80
CA GLU A 41 2.44 -16.82 -2.81
C GLU A 41 1.30 -16.86 -1.79
N HIS A 42 0.77 -15.71 -1.41
CA HIS A 42 -0.42 -15.64 -0.56
C HIS A 42 -1.68 -16.23 -1.24
N MET A 43 -1.64 -16.38 -2.56
CA MET A 43 -2.70 -17.01 -3.34
C MET A 43 -2.73 -18.53 -3.18
N PHE A 44 -1.56 -19.17 -2.98
CA PHE A 44 -1.47 -20.62 -2.83
C PHE A 44 -2.03 -21.10 -1.48
N ILE A 45 -1.87 -20.30 -0.43
CA ILE A 45 -2.36 -20.65 0.92
C ILE A 45 -3.88 -20.80 0.93
N GLN A 46 -4.58 -20.16 -0.01
CA GLN A 46 -6.05 -20.20 -0.10
C GLN A 46 -6.58 -21.11 -1.20
N GLY A 47 -5.73 -21.98 -1.80
CA GLY A 47 -6.13 -22.90 -2.86
C GLY A 47 -6.43 -22.23 -4.21
N HIS A 48 -5.91 -21.04 -4.44
CA HIS A 48 -6.09 -20.34 -5.70
C HIS A 48 -5.29 -20.95 -6.84
N GLN A 49 -5.92 -21.05 -8.01
CA GLN A 49 -5.43 -21.74 -9.18
C GLN A 49 -4.37 -20.93 -9.96
N ILE A 50 -3.65 -21.60 -10.84
CA ILE A 50 -2.69 -21.02 -11.82
C ILE A 50 -3.29 -19.81 -12.58
N SER A 51 -4.60 -19.80 -12.83
CA SER A 51 -5.31 -18.67 -13.45
C SER A 51 -5.12 -17.33 -12.74
N ASN A 52 -4.97 -17.35 -11.42
CA ASN A 52 -4.75 -16.13 -10.63
C ASN A 52 -3.32 -15.60 -10.77
N ILE A 53 -2.35 -16.47 -10.99
CA ILE A 53 -0.96 -16.08 -11.28
C ILE A 53 -0.90 -15.35 -12.62
N ILE A 54 -1.51 -15.94 -13.66
CA ILE A 54 -1.58 -15.32 -15.00
C ILE A 54 -2.32 -13.98 -14.92
N LYS A 55 -3.41 -13.92 -14.18
CA LYS A 55 -4.13 -12.67 -13.96
C LYS A 55 -3.25 -11.63 -13.26
N PHE A 56 -2.49 -12.03 -12.25
CA PHE A 56 -1.57 -11.14 -11.54
C PHE A 56 -0.47 -10.62 -12.47
N GLU A 57 0.19 -11.49 -13.22
CA GLU A 57 1.22 -11.13 -14.21
C GLU A 57 0.68 -10.14 -15.23
N ASN A 58 -0.49 -10.41 -15.83
CA ASN A 58 -1.13 -9.51 -16.77
C ASN A 58 -1.44 -8.13 -16.18
N HIS A 59 -1.85 -8.06 -14.91
CA HIS A 59 -2.11 -6.79 -14.25
C HIS A 59 -0.81 -6.01 -14.01
N VAL A 60 0.25 -6.68 -13.55
CA VAL A 60 1.57 -6.05 -13.36
C VAL A 60 2.09 -5.52 -14.70
N GLU A 61 1.98 -6.30 -15.78
CA GLU A 61 2.34 -5.86 -17.12
C GLU A 61 1.56 -4.62 -17.55
N GLN A 62 0.24 -4.62 -17.36
CA GLN A 62 -0.63 -3.49 -17.69
C GLN A 62 -0.26 -2.23 -16.91
N ILE A 63 0.02 -2.36 -15.59
CA ILE A 63 0.46 -1.23 -14.77
C ILE A 63 1.76 -0.66 -15.32
N CYS A 64 2.76 -1.51 -15.59
CA CYS A 64 4.04 -1.09 -16.13
C CYS A 64 3.89 -0.34 -17.46
N ARG A 65 3.14 -0.91 -18.40
CA ARG A 65 2.89 -0.28 -19.71
C ARG A 65 2.17 1.05 -19.57
N THR A 66 1.17 1.16 -18.68
CA THR A 66 0.43 2.40 -18.46
C THR A 66 1.34 3.50 -17.93
N VAL A 67 2.13 3.23 -16.90
CA VAL A 67 3.00 4.24 -16.28
C VAL A 67 4.10 4.68 -17.25
N VAL A 68 4.69 3.75 -18.00
CA VAL A 68 5.71 4.04 -19.02
C VAL A 68 5.13 4.89 -20.16
N ALA A 69 3.93 4.55 -20.65
CA ALA A 69 3.25 5.32 -21.70
C ALA A 69 2.96 6.77 -21.26
N MET A 70 2.72 6.99 -19.96
CA MET A 70 2.56 8.32 -19.36
C MET A 70 3.90 9.07 -19.16
N LYS A 71 5.03 8.49 -19.56
CA LYS A 71 6.38 9.02 -19.39
C LYS A 71 6.73 9.35 -17.93
N LYS A 72 6.24 8.51 -17.02
CA LYS A 72 6.54 8.61 -15.59
C LYS A 72 7.58 7.56 -15.20
N LYS A 73 8.48 7.93 -14.28
CA LYS A 73 9.41 6.97 -13.68
C LYS A 73 8.60 5.97 -12.87
N LEU A 74 8.81 4.67 -13.10
CA LEU A 74 8.21 3.59 -12.31
C LEU A 74 9.26 2.94 -11.44
N ILE A 75 8.97 2.86 -10.15
CA ILE A 75 9.74 2.10 -9.18
C ILE A 75 8.85 0.95 -8.69
N ILE A 76 9.34 -0.27 -8.77
CA ILE A 76 8.64 -1.46 -8.29
C ILE A 76 9.33 -1.95 -7.03
N LYS A 77 8.62 -1.92 -5.89
CA LYS A 77 9.08 -2.51 -4.65
C LYS A 77 8.49 -3.89 -4.48
N ILE A 78 9.34 -4.89 -4.52
CA ILE A 78 8.97 -6.29 -4.29
C ILE A 78 8.94 -6.55 -2.78
N HIS A 79 7.91 -7.24 -2.30
CA HIS A 79 7.83 -7.66 -0.90
C HIS A 79 8.97 -8.63 -0.57
N PRO A 80 9.59 -8.55 0.61
CA PRO A 80 10.72 -9.42 0.97
C PRO A 80 10.44 -10.93 0.93
N SER A 81 9.19 -11.33 1.13
CA SER A 81 8.78 -12.75 1.05
C SER A 81 8.41 -13.21 -0.38
N PHE A 82 8.65 -12.38 -1.39
CA PHE A 82 8.36 -12.69 -2.78
C PHE A 82 9.56 -13.43 -3.40
N HIS A 83 9.50 -14.75 -3.43
CA HIS A 83 10.63 -15.58 -3.87
C HIS A 83 10.34 -16.52 -5.04
N VAL A 84 9.06 -16.68 -5.40
CA VAL A 84 8.64 -17.75 -6.33
C VAL A 84 8.51 -17.29 -7.78
N PHE A 85 8.23 -16.00 -8.02
CA PHE A 85 8.02 -15.50 -9.39
C PHE A 85 8.97 -14.36 -9.71
N ASP A 86 9.74 -14.53 -10.79
CA ASP A 86 10.63 -13.49 -11.30
C ASP A 86 10.00 -12.82 -12.52
N PHE A 87 9.52 -11.59 -12.33
CA PHE A 87 8.99 -10.76 -13.41
C PHE A 87 10.05 -9.92 -14.12
N SER A 88 11.32 -10.07 -13.78
CA SER A 88 12.40 -9.23 -14.29
C SER A 88 12.49 -9.24 -15.81
N GLU A 89 12.31 -10.40 -16.44
CA GLU A 89 12.31 -10.55 -17.89
C GLU A 89 11.15 -9.80 -18.56
N MET A 90 9.94 -9.93 -18.01
CA MET A 90 8.75 -9.25 -18.51
C MET A 90 8.90 -7.73 -18.37
N ILE A 91 9.35 -7.26 -17.20
CA ILE A 91 9.54 -5.84 -16.91
C ILE A 91 10.60 -5.22 -17.84
N LYS A 92 11.75 -5.90 -18.04
CA LYS A 92 12.81 -5.45 -18.95
C LYS A 92 12.35 -5.32 -20.39
N LYS A 93 11.45 -6.21 -20.86
CA LYS A 93 10.86 -6.13 -22.20
C LYS A 93 9.95 -4.91 -22.38
N ILE A 94 9.37 -4.39 -21.30
CA ILE A 94 8.53 -3.19 -21.33
C ILE A 94 9.40 -1.93 -21.36
N SER A 95 10.32 -1.82 -20.41
CA SER A 95 11.30 -0.73 -20.37
C SER A 95 12.48 -1.08 -19.45
N SER A 96 13.69 -0.75 -19.90
CA SER A 96 14.90 -0.82 -19.08
C SER A 96 14.96 0.23 -17.97
N ASP A 97 14.12 1.26 -18.05
CA ASP A 97 14.12 2.38 -17.10
C ASP A 97 13.26 2.10 -15.85
N ILE A 98 12.55 0.97 -15.83
CA ILE A 98 11.80 0.54 -14.65
C ILE A 98 12.79 0.04 -13.60
N GLU A 99 12.77 0.69 -12.44
CA GLU A 99 13.62 0.32 -11.32
C GLU A 99 12.91 -0.74 -10.45
N VAL A 100 13.56 -1.89 -10.22
CA VAL A 100 13.01 -2.98 -9.39
C VAL A 100 13.85 -3.11 -8.14
N ILE A 101 13.23 -2.96 -6.96
CA ILE A 101 13.88 -2.93 -5.65
C ILE A 101 13.31 -4.04 -4.76
N SER A 102 14.15 -4.95 -4.30
CA SER A 102 13.78 -6.02 -3.35
C SER A 102 14.14 -5.67 -1.90
N THR A 103 15.16 -4.85 -1.69
CA THR A 103 15.71 -4.45 -0.38
C THR A 103 15.45 -2.97 -0.10
N GLY A 104 15.90 -2.46 1.04
CA GLY A 104 15.78 -1.06 1.40
C GLY A 104 14.45 -0.67 2.07
N SER A 105 14.38 0.57 2.51
CA SER A 105 13.26 1.12 3.27
C SER A 105 12.08 1.44 2.36
N ILE A 106 10.93 0.81 2.59
CA ILE A 106 9.68 1.16 1.90
C ILE A 106 9.26 2.60 2.21
N MET A 107 9.53 3.09 3.40
CA MET A 107 9.21 4.45 3.82
C MET A 107 9.92 5.52 2.96
N GLU A 108 11.21 5.32 2.66
CA GLU A 108 11.97 6.24 1.81
C GLU A 108 11.42 6.27 0.39
N LEU A 109 11.04 5.11 -0.14
CA LEU A 109 10.44 5.00 -1.47
C LEU A 109 9.07 5.69 -1.54
N ILE A 110 8.22 5.46 -0.54
CA ILE A 110 6.91 6.14 -0.44
C ILE A 110 7.12 7.65 -0.31
N ASN A 111 8.04 8.08 0.55
CA ASN A 111 8.28 9.51 0.76
C ASN A 111 8.78 10.22 -0.50
N SER A 112 9.48 9.53 -1.38
CA SER A 112 10.02 10.07 -2.63
C SER A 112 9.07 9.96 -3.83
N CYS A 113 7.97 9.22 -3.79
CA CYS A 113 7.05 9.09 -4.91
C CYS A 113 5.93 10.13 -4.92
N ASP A 114 5.28 10.35 -6.08
CA ASP A 114 4.09 11.19 -6.23
C ASP A 114 2.81 10.43 -5.89
N VAL A 115 2.75 9.16 -6.31
CA VAL A 115 1.59 8.27 -6.15
C VAL A 115 2.10 6.87 -5.89
N MET A 116 1.47 6.15 -4.95
CA MET A 116 1.69 4.74 -4.75
C MET A 116 0.55 3.92 -5.38
N ILE A 117 0.89 2.81 -6.02
CA ILE A 117 -0.06 1.79 -6.48
C ILE A 117 0.13 0.54 -5.63
N ALA A 118 -0.94 0.02 -5.06
CA ALA A 118 -0.95 -1.21 -4.30
C ALA A 118 -1.87 -2.24 -4.99
N THR A 119 -1.37 -3.45 -5.24
CA THR A 119 -2.11 -4.50 -5.95
C THR A 119 -2.84 -5.46 -5.02
N ASN A 120 -2.47 -5.49 -3.76
CA ASN A 120 -3.07 -6.34 -2.72
C ASN A 120 -3.03 -5.63 -1.38
N TYR A 121 -3.64 -6.25 -0.34
CA TYR A 121 -3.59 -5.74 1.03
C TYR A 121 -2.15 -5.72 1.54
N THR A 122 -1.69 -4.53 1.90
CA THR A 122 -0.34 -4.32 2.42
C THR A 122 -0.33 -3.17 3.43
N THR A 123 0.49 -3.28 4.47
CA THR A 123 0.69 -2.19 5.44
C THR A 123 1.30 -0.95 4.79
N ALA A 124 1.94 -1.07 3.63
CA ALA A 124 2.46 0.06 2.87
C ALA A 124 1.37 1.10 2.51
N ILE A 125 0.10 0.68 2.41
CA ILE A 125 -1.04 1.58 2.20
C ILE A 125 -1.17 2.54 3.39
N LEU A 126 -1.18 2.01 4.62
CA LEU A 126 -1.26 2.82 5.83
C LEU A 126 -0.02 3.74 5.97
N GLU A 127 1.15 3.20 5.63
CA GLU A 127 2.39 3.96 5.62
C GLU A 127 2.35 5.12 4.62
N SER A 128 1.74 4.90 3.45
CA SER A 128 1.54 5.94 2.45
C SER A 128 0.59 7.04 2.94
N TYR A 129 -0.48 6.66 3.64
CA TYR A 129 -1.41 7.63 4.23
C TYR A 129 -0.73 8.51 5.27
N LEU A 130 0.08 7.91 6.14
CA LEU A 130 0.86 8.62 7.16
C LEU A 130 1.84 9.63 6.53
N LEU A 131 2.39 9.32 5.35
CA LEU A 131 3.28 10.18 4.58
C LEU A 131 2.53 11.11 3.61
N GLN A 132 1.18 11.16 3.69
CA GLN A 132 0.33 12.00 2.85
C GLN A 132 0.56 11.79 1.33
N LYS A 133 0.88 10.56 0.95
CA LYS A 133 1.01 10.18 -0.46
C LYS A 133 -0.27 9.49 -0.93
N PRO A 134 -0.85 9.93 -2.06
CA PRO A 134 -2.07 9.32 -2.55
C PRO A 134 -1.81 7.88 -3.02
N VAL A 135 -2.77 7.00 -2.74
CA VAL A 135 -2.69 5.57 -3.07
C VAL A 135 -3.78 5.21 -4.06
N ILE A 136 -3.40 4.48 -5.10
CA ILE A 136 -4.32 3.74 -5.96
C ILE A 136 -4.33 2.29 -5.49
N CYS A 137 -5.50 1.79 -5.12
CA CYS A 137 -5.71 0.39 -4.78
C CYS A 137 -6.24 -0.35 -6.02
N LEU A 138 -5.52 -1.37 -6.46
CA LEU A 138 -5.88 -2.25 -7.58
C LEU A 138 -6.01 -3.68 -7.07
N PRO A 139 -7.15 -4.06 -6.44
CA PRO A 139 -7.31 -5.42 -5.95
C PRO A 139 -7.35 -6.40 -7.12
N ILE A 140 -6.31 -7.21 -7.26
CA ILE A 140 -6.22 -8.24 -8.29
C ILE A 140 -7.05 -9.46 -7.87
N ILE A 141 -7.12 -9.70 -6.58
CA ILE A 141 -7.85 -10.82 -5.98
C ILE A 141 -8.80 -10.25 -4.93
N ASP A 142 -10.03 -10.71 -5.01
CA ASP A 142 -11.01 -10.50 -3.95
C ASP A 142 -10.81 -11.62 -2.90
N TYR A 143 -10.27 -11.26 -1.76
CA TYR A 143 -10.11 -12.19 -0.65
C TYR A 143 -11.41 -12.49 0.09
N ASN A 144 -12.47 -11.73 -0.19
CA ASN A 144 -13.80 -11.85 0.42
C ASN A 144 -13.74 -12.10 1.94
N LEU A 145 -12.99 -11.27 2.64
CA LEU A 145 -12.75 -11.43 4.08
C LEU A 145 -13.99 -11.13 4.93
N GLY A 146 -15.07 -10.63 4.31
CA GLY A 146 -16.33 -10.29 5.01
C GLY A 146 -16.22 -9.14 6.01
N ILE A 147 -15.09 -8.45 6.05
CA ILE A 147 -14.83 -7.29 6.91
C ILE A 147 -14.33 -6.11 6.06
N PRO A 148 -14.61 -4.86 6.45
CA PRO A 148 -14.03 -3.70 5.81
C PRO A 148 -12.51 -3.76 5.82
N THR A 149 -11.90 -3.42 4.71
CA THR A 149 -10.45 -3.43 4.53
C THR A 149 -9.94 -2.02 4.27
N LEU A 150 -8.60 -1.86 4.26
CA LEU A 150 -7.98 -0.58 3.86
C LEU A 150 -8.43 -0.10 2.47
N PHE A 151 -8.83 -1.01 1.57
CA PHE A 151 -9.31 -0.67 0.25
C PHE A 151 -10.71 -0.05 0.28
N ASP A 152 -11.57 -0.49 1.19
CA ASP A 152 -12.96 -0.03 1.26
C ASP A 152 -13.06 1.45 1.66
N PHE A 153 -12.06 1.97 2.37
CA PHE A 153 -11.98 3.38 2.76
C PHE A 153 -11.46 4.29 1.63
N ASN A 154 -10.95 3.73 0.53
CA ASN A 154 -10.45 4.47 -0.63
C ASN A 154 -11.38 4.34 -1.85
N ALA A 155 -12.67 4.48 -1.66
CA ALA A 155 -13.67 4.22 -2.71
C ALA A 155 -13.39 4.94 -4.05
N GLU A 156 -12.72 6.12 -4.06
CA GLU A 156 -12.40 6.87 -5.28
C GLU A 156 -11.13 6.36 -5.98
N THR A 157 -10.22 5.74 -5.24
CA THR A 157 -8.94 5.21 -5.75
C THR A 157 -8.82 3.69 -5.60
N ASN A 158 -9.86 3.03 -5.09
CA ASN A 158 -10.05 1.57 -5.20
C ASN A 158 -10.73 1.29 -6.53
N ILE A 159 -9.95 0.91 -7.52
CA ILE A 159 -10.39 0.90 -8.92
C ILE A 159 -10.02 -0.41 -9.62
N SER A 160 -10.68 -0.68 -10.73
CA SER A 160 -10.26 -1.71 -11.67
C SER A 160 -9.12 -1.22 -12.57
N ILE A 161 -8.40 -2.13 -13.18
CA ILE A 161 -7.21 -1.84 -13.99
C ILE A 161 -7.52 -0.92 -15.18
N GLU A 162 -8.73 -1.01 -15.75
CA GLU A 162 -9.15 -0.20 -16.89
C GLU A 162 -9.23 1.30 -16.55
N LYS A 163 -9.42 1.62 -15.26
CA LYS A 163 -9.49 3.00 -14.77
C LYS A 163 -8.13 3.55 -14.33
N LEU A 164 -7.07 2.74 -14.38
CA LEU A 164 -5.75 3.12 -13.84
C LEU A 164 -5.22 4.40 -14.46
N GLN A 165 -5.14 4.47 -15.78
CA GLN A 165 -4.59 5.64 -16.46
C GLN A 165 -5.32 6.92 -16.07
N MET A 166 -6.65 6.93 -16.19
CA MET A 166 -7.47 8.10 -15.86
C MET A 166 -7.30 8.54 -14.40
N THR A 167 -7.26 7.59 -13.46
CA THR A 167 -7.12 7.90 -12.04
C THR A 167 -5.72 8.42 -11.73
N LEU A 168 -4.70 7.84 -12.33
CA LEU A 168 -3.32 8.27 -12.17
C LEU A 168 -3.11 9.68 -12.74
N GLU A 169 -3.66 9.97 -13.93
CA GLU A 169 -3.66 11.31 -14.52
C GLU A 169 -4.30 12.35 -13.59
N LYS A 170 -5.45 12.03 -13.00
CA LYS A 170 -6.12 12.92 -12.03
C LYS A 170 -5.25 13.16 -10.79
N LEU A 171 -4.66 12.13 -10.21
CA LEU A 171 -3.80 12.29 -9.03
C LEU A 171 -2.54 13.08 -9.31
N LEU A 172 -2.01 13.01 -10.54
CA LEU A 172 -0.79 13.73 -10.94
C LEU A 172 -1.05 15.18 -11.36
N HIS A 173 -2.22 15.49 -11.91
CA HIS A 173 -2.48 16.77 -12.57
C HIS A 173 -3.67 17.57 -12.02
N ASP A 174 -4.61 16.92 -11.31
CA ASP A 174 -5.73 17.58 -10.64
C ASP A 174 -5.44 17.73 -9.13
N LYS A 175 -5.01 18.92 -8.75
CA LYS A 175 -4.67 19.27 -7.37
C LYS A 175 -5.87 19.08 -6.41
N ASN A 176 -7.09 19.38 -6.87
CA ASN A 176 -8.27 19.23 -6.02
C ASN A 176 -8.58 17.76 -5.77
N PHE A 177 -8.50 16.92 -6.79
CA PHE A 177 -8.67 15.49 -6.65
C PHE A 177 -7.60 14.87 -5.74
N LYS A 178 -6.32 15.24 -5.95
CA LYS A 178 -5.21 14.79 -5.08
C LYS A 178 -5.44 15.17 -3.62
N ASN A 179 -5.77 16.44 -3.35
CA ASN A 179 -5.98 16.93 -2.00
C ASN A 179 -7.17 16.25 -1.31
N LYS A 180 -8.28 16.04 -2.02
CA LYS A 180 -9.45 15.33 -1.50
C LYS A 180 -9.12 13.88 -1.16
N THR A 181 -8.33 13.21 -2.00
CA THR A 181 -7.86 11.85 -1.74
C THR A 181 -7.02 11.80 -0.46
N ILE A 182 -6.03 12.70 -0.33
CA ILE A 182 -5.17 12.77 0.87
C ILE A 182 -5.99 13.10 2.13
N GLN A 183 -6.95 14.01 2.03
CA GLN A 183 -7.82 14.34 3.16
C GLN A 183 -8.57 13.11 3.68
N ARG A 184 -9.18 12.32 2.81
CA ARG A 184 -9.87 11.08 3.19
C ARG A 184 -8.93 10.04 3.80
N GLN A 185 -7.72 9.94 3.27
CA GLN A 185 -6.70 9.08 3.84
C GLN A 185 -6.31 9.50 5.26
N ASN A 186 -6.20 10.81 5.51
CA ASN A 186 -5.94 11.36 6.84
C ASN A 186 -7.10 11.07 7.81
N GLU A 187 -8.34 11.27 7.38
CA GLU A 187 -9.53 10.93 8.17
C GLU A 187 -9.55 9.45 8.57
N PHE A 188 -9.15 8.55 7.64
CA PHE A 188 -8.98 7.14 7.97
C PHE A 188 -7.91 6.93 9.03
N VAL A 189 -6.72 7.53 8.85
CA VAL A 189 -5.60 7.37 9.79
C VAL A 189 -5.97 7.86 11.19
N GLU A 190 -6.68 8.99 11.31
CA GLU A 190 -7.12 9.54 12.58
C GLU A 190 -8.09 8.61 13.32
N ASN A 191 -8.96 7.93 12.57
CA ASN A 191 -9.91 6.98 13.15
C ASN A 191 -9.30 5.60 13.45
N TYR A 192 -8.32 5.16 12.65
CA TYR A 192 -7.73 3.83 12.74
C TYR A 192 -6.55 3.75 13.71
N LEU A 193 -5.68 4.76 13.72
CA LEU A 193 -4.51 4.82 14.58
C LEU A 193 -4.75 5.79 15.76
N THR A 194 -5.35 5.28 16.81
CA THR A 194 -5.46 6.02 18.07
C THR A 194 -4.09 6.16 18.72
N ASP A 195 -3.87 7.28 19.43
CA ASP A 195 -2.68 7.50 20.28
C ASP A 195 -1.31 7.38 19.60
N ARG A 196 -1.21 7.76 18.35
CA ARG A 196 -0.02 7.61 17.49
C ARG A 196 1.30 8.09 18.10
N GLU A 197 1.37 8.91 19.07
CA GLU A 197 2.64 9.48 19.58
C GLU A 197 3.02 8.88 20.93
N ASN A 198 2.15 8.08 21.50
CA ASN A 198 2.27 7.58 22.85
C ASN A 198 2.06 6.07 22.98
N SER A 199 1.97 5.36 21.86
CA SER A 199 1.67 3.92 21.89
C SER A 199 2.73 3.12 22.67
N SER A 200 4.02 3.42 22.44
CA SER A 200 5.13 2.78 23.15
C SER A 200 5.09 3.09 24.63
N LYS A 201 4.82 4.35 24.99
CA LYS A 201 4.72 4.78 26.38
C LYS A 201 3.55 4.10 27.09
N LYS A 202 2.37 4.09 26.49
CA LYS A 202 1.20 3.40 27.02
C LYS A 202 1.42 1.90 27.21
N LEU A 203 2.13 1.27 26.26
CA LEU A 203 2.48 -0.13 26.38
C LEU A 203 3.37 -0.39 27.60
N LEU A 204 4.41 0.43 27.79
CA LEU A 204 5.31 0.32 28.95
C LEU A 204 4.56 0.54 30.26
N GLU A 205 3.78 1.62 30.37
CA GLU A 205 2.95 1.91 31.53
C GLU A 205 2.00 0.73 31.87
N TYR A 206 1.43 0.10 30.85
CA TYR A 206 0.55 -1.06 31.07
C TYR A 206 1.33 -2.29 31.57
N ILE A 207 2.51 -2.58 31.00
CA ILE A 207 3.36 -3.70 31.44
C ILE A 207 3.79 -3.50 32.91
N GLU A 208 4.07 -2.29 33.35
CA GLU A 208 4.45 -1.97 34.74
C GLU A 208 3.30 -2.14 35.74
N THR A 209 2.05 -2.26 35.25
CA THR A 209 0.85 -2.46 36.12
C THR A 209 0.45 -3.93 36.27
N ILE A 210 1.08 -4.84 35.56
CA ILE A 210 0.85 -6.31 35.60
C ILE A 210 1.82 -6.95 36.57
#